data_87ab4210d49be482c8bc7be5552f641c
#
_entry.id   87ab4210d49be482c8bc7be5552f641c
#
_cell.length_a   1.000
_cell.length_b   1.000
_cell.length_c   1.000
_cell.angle_alpha   90.00
_cell.angle_beta   90.00
_cell.angle_gamma   90.00
#
_symmetry.space_group_name_H-M   'P 1'
#
loop_
_entity.id
_entity.type
_entity.pdbx_description
1 polymer ?
#
loop_
_entity_poly.entity_id
_entity_poly.type
_entity_poly.pdbx_seq_one_letter_code
_entity_poly.pdbx_strand_id
1 'polypeptide(L)'
;MSFDELPATGTIRRAPTGTIERTAPIRRVEPIELLRRVPYGRLATSMRALPFLTVARHIVCDGRILLRMHSGFGHHEACDGSVVAYGADNCNDAASGDGGDLWSVQFTGPAEIVHPCPEQERLFGAAPVSVNGEPFAPAYLRVDPHFVTEHTLNF
;
A
#
# COMPACT_ATOMS: atom_id res chain seq x y z
N MET A 1 -24.17 4.47 2.41
CA MET A 1 -23.90 3.15 1.82
C MET A 1 -23.27 2.26 2.88
N SER A 2 -23.89 1.12 3.12
CA SER A 2 -23.34 0.15 4.07
C SER A 2 -22.24 -0.66 3.37
N PHE A 3 -21.12 -0.89 4.07
CA PHE A 3 -20.06 -1.74 3.54
C PHE A 3 -20.48 -3.21 3.45
N ASP A 4 -21.55 -3.60 4.15
CA ASP A 4 -22.11 -4.95 4.07
C ASP A 4 -22.72 -5.24 2.69
N GLU A 5 -22.99 -4.20 1.93
CA GLU A 5 -23.53 -4.32 0.58
C GLU A 5 -22.48 -4.46 -0.51
N LEU A 6 -21.20 -4.42 -0.11
CA LEU A 6 -20.11 -4.67 -1.07
C LEU A 6 -20.21 -6.10 -1.59
N PRO A 7 -19.71 -6.35 -2.81
CA PRO A 7 -19.69 -7.70 -3.35
C PRO A 7 -19.08 -8.70 -2.36
N ALA A 8 -19.55 -9.92 -2.41
CA ALA A 8 -19.07 -10.97 -1.51
C ALA A 8 -17.54 -11.17 -1.52
N THR A 9 -16.89 -10.65 -2.55
CA THR A 9 -15.43 -10.70 -2.70
C THR A 9 -14.71 -9.55 -1.98
N GLY A 10 -15.44 -8.57 -1.47
CA GLY A 10 -14.86 -7.42 -0.78
C GLY A 10 -15.12 -7.48 0.71
N THR A 11 -14.10 -7.19 1.51
CA THR A 11 -14.21 -7.14 2.96
C THR A 11 -13.47 -5.93 3.50
N ILE A 12 -14.14 -5.14 4.36
CA ILE A 12 -13.53 -4.03 5.06
C ILE A 12 -13.53 -4.36 6.54
N ARG A 13 -12.37 -4.27 7.16
CA ARG A 13 -12.19 -4.57 8.57
C ARG A 13 -11.35 -3.51 9.25
N ARG A 14 -11.67 -3.23 10.50
CA ARG A 14 -10.84 -2.37 11.31
C ARG A 14 -9.68 -3.18 11.87
N ALA A 15 -8.48 -2.65 11.78
CA ALA A 15 -7.31 -3.25 12.39
C ALA A 15 -7.13 -2.75 13.82
N PRO A 16 -6.75 -3.61 14.78
CA PRO A 16 -6.31 -3.16 16.08
C PRO A 16 -4.96 -2.47 15.97
N THR A 17 -4.52 -1.82 17.05
CA THR A 17 -3.30 -1.01 17.08
C THR A 17 -2.10 -1.76 16.50
N GLY A 18 -1.62 -1.32 15.34
CA GLY A 18 -0.45 -1.87 14.67
C GLY A 18 -0.59 -3.29 14.11
N THR A 19 -1.79 -3.87 14.16
CA THR A 19 -2.02 -5.25 13.73
C THR A 19 -3.29 -5.32 12.89
N ILE A 20 -3.27 -6.10 11.83
CA ILE A 20 -4.44 -6.37 11.02
C ILE A 20 -5.16 -7.57 11.61
N GLU A 21 -6.40 -7.37 12.02
CA GLU A 21 -7.22 -8.42 12.57
C GLU A 21 -7.69 -9.38 11.48
N ARG A 22 -7.65 -10.66 11.80
CA ARG A 22 -8.09 -11.67 10.87
C ARG A 22 -9.35 -12.35 11.37
N THR A 23 -10.41 -12.27 10.58
CA THR A 23 -11.68 -12.93 10.88
C THR A 23 -11.96 -14.14 9.99
N ALA A 24 -11.11 -14.35 8.97
CA ALA A 24 -11.29 -15.40 7.99
C ALA A 24 -10.68 -16.74 8.43
N PRO A 25 -11.09 -17.88 7.83
CA PRO A 25 -10.50 -19.17 8.11
C PRO A 25 -8.99 -19.23 7.87
N ILE A 26 -8.34 -20.16 8.54
CA ILE A 26 -6.89 -20.32 8.67
C ILE A 26 -6.10 -20.36 7.36
N ARG A 27 -6.69 -20.78 6.26
CA ARG A 27 -5.97 -20.93 4.99
C ARG A 27 -5.86 -19.66 4.16
N ARG A 28 -6.50 -18.60 4.60
CA ARG A 28 -6.50 -17.34 3.89
C ARG A 28 -5.22 -16.58 4.19
N VAL A 29 -4.59 -16.07 3.12
CA VAL A 29 -3.40 -15.23 3.27
C VAL A 29 -3.81 -13.92 3.93
N GLU A 30 -3.03 -13.47 4.91
CA GLU A 30 -3.25 -12.15 5.50
C GLU A 30 -3.12 -11.08 4.43
N PRO A 31 -4.00 -10.08 4.40
CA PRO A 31 -3.92 -9.02 3.39
C PRO A 31 -2.57 -8.33 3.32
N ILE A 32 -1.93 -8.09 4.46
CA ILE A 32 -0.62 -7.43 4.47
C ILE A 32 0.47 -8.31 3.84
N GLU A 33 0.33 -9.62 3.89
CA GLU A 33 1.28 -10.52 3.25
C GLU A 33 1.18 -10.50 1.72
N LEU A 34 0.03 -10.12 1.19
CA LEU A 34 -0.13 -9.94 -0.26
C LEU A 34 0.77 -8.82 -0.78
N LEU A 35 1.04 -7.80 0.03
CA LEU A 35 1.96 -6.74 -0.35
C LEU A 35 3.36 -7.27 -0.65
N ARG A 36 3.79 -8.33 0.02
CA ARG A 36 5.12 -8.91 -0.19
C ARG A 36 5.27 -9.58 -1.55
N ARG A 37 4.16 -9.86 -2.22
CA ARG A 37 4.14 -10.51 -3.53
C ARG A 37 4.40 -9.55 -4.68
N VAL A 38 4.23 -8.26 -4.45
CA VAL A 38 4.43 -7.22 -5.46
C VAL A 38 5.28 -6.09 -4.86
N PRO A 39 6.14 -5.44 -5.65
CA PRO A 39 7.04 -4.43 -5.10
C PRO A 39 6.45 -3.02 -5.05
N TYR A 40 5.45 -2.72 -5.87
CA TYR A 40 4.90 -1.37 -6.03
C TYR A 40 3.40 -1.35 -5.77
N GLY A 41 2.94 -0.22 -5.28
CA GLY A 41 1.53 0.08 -5.14
C GLY A 41 1.28 1.55 -5.40
N ARG A 42 0.09 2.01 -5.03
CA ARG A 42 -0.32 3.40 -5.22
C ARG A 42 -0.79 4.00 -3.92
N LEU A 43 -0.27 5.18 -3.64
CA LEU A 43 -0.61 5.97 -2.47
C LEU A 43 -1.61 7.04 -2.89
N ALA A 44 -2.67 7.17 -2.13
CA ALA A 44 -3.72 8.16 -2.38
C ALA A 44 -3.94 9.02 -1.13
N THR A 45 -4.01 10.32 -1.34
CA THR A 45 -4.43 11.27 -0.32
C THR A 45 -4.94 12.54 -0.99
N SER A 46 -5.25 13.56 -0.21
CA SER A 46 -5.67 14.85 -0.73
C SER A 46 -4.61 15.90 -0.44
N MET A 47 -4.35 16.73 -1.44
CA MET A 47 -3.49 17.90 -1.31
C MET A 47 -4.34 19.12 -1.65
N ARG A 48 -4.58 20.00 -0.68
CA ARG A 48 -5.44 21.19 -0.84
C ARG A 48 -6.83 20.81 -1.38
N ALA A 49 -7.42 19.78 -0.79
CA ALA A 49 -8.72 19.22 -1.18
C ALA A 49 -8.76 18.56 -2.57
N LEU A 50 -7.64 18.47 -3.26
CA LEU A 50 -7.54 17.75 -4.52
C LEU A 50 -6.97 16.36 -4.26
N PRO A 51 -7.69 15.30 -4.62
CA PRO A 51 -7.16 13.95 -4.49
C PRO A 51 -6.05 13.71 -5.49
N PHE A 52 -5.03 12.97 -5.07
CA PHE A 52 -3.97 12.54 -5.97
C PHE A 52 -3.61 11.07 -5.72
N LEU A 53 -2.94 10.50 -6.71
CA LEU A 53 -2.50 9.13 -6.70
C LEU A 53 -1.05 9.09 -7.16
N THR A 54 -0.18 8.41 -6.42
CA THR A 54 1.23 8.29 -6.80
C THR A 54 1.73 6.87 -6.58
N VAL A 55 2.67 6.45 -7.42
CA VAL A 55 3.31 5.15 -7.30
C VAL A 55 4.37 5.20 -6.20
N ALA A 56 4.45 4.14 -5.41
CA ALA A 56 5.46 4.00 -4.38
C ALA A 56 5.94 2.55 -4.28
N ARG A 57 7.21 2.40 -3.95
CA ARG A 57 7.80 1.12 -3.58
C ARG A 57 7.48 0.87 -2.12
N HIS A 58 7.08 -0.33 -1.77
CA HIS A 58 6.75 -0.65 -0.38
C HIS A 58 7.57 -1.82 0.16
N ILE A 59 7.74 -1.83 1.46
CA ILE A 59 8.14 -2.98 2.25
C ILE A 59 7.21 -3.08 3.45
N VAL A 60 7.16 -4.26 4.06
CA VAL A 60 6.35 -4.49 5.25
C VAL A 60 7.29 -4.79 6.41
N CYS A 61 7.17 -4.02 7.49
CA CYS A 61 7.95 -4.18 8.70
C CYS A 61 7.06 -4.03 9.92
N ASP A 62 7.04 -5.03 10.79
CA ASP A 62 6.31 -4.99 12.06
C ASP A 62 4.83 -4.61 11.91
N GLY A 63 4.17 -5.16 10.89
CA GLY A 63 2.75 -4.89 10.63
C GLY A 63 2.48 -3.51 10.07
N ARG A 64 3.50 -2.76 9.71
CA ARG A 64 3.40 -1.43 9.13
C ARG A 64 3.94 -1.44 7.71
N ILE A 65 3.50 -0.46 6.93
CA ILE A 65 3.91 -0.32 5.54
C ILE A 65 4.87 0.85 5.45
N LEU A 66 6.09 0.58 4.97
CA LEU A 66 7.04 1.64 4.65
C LEU A 66 7.04 1.87 3.15
N LEU A 67 6.98 3.13 2.76
CA LEU A 67 6.93 3.54 1.36
C LEU A 67 8.15 4.37 1.00
N ARG A 68 8.67 4.13 -0.20
CA ARG A 68 9.70 4.99 -0.80
C ARG A 68 9.12 5.62 -2.05
N MET A 69 9.24 6.93 -2.15
CA MET A 69 8.73 7.72 -3.27
C MET A 69 9.68 8.86 -3.61
N HIS A 70 9.48 9.46 -4.77
CA HIS A 70 10.24 10.65 -5.14
C HIS A 70 9.75 11.85 -4.34
N SER A 71 10.70 12.60 -3.75
CA SER A 71 10.38 13.75 -2.91
C SER A 71 10.02 15.01 -3.70
N GLY A 72 10.40 15.05 -4.99
CA GLY A 72 10.29 16.26 -5.80
C GLY A 72 8.88 16.78 -6.06
N PHE A 73 7.86 15.95 -5.87
CA PHE A 73 6.46 16.34 -6.07
C PHE A 73 5.76 16.83 -4.80
N GLY A 74 6.42 16.74 -3.66
CA GLY A 74 5.83 17.16 -2.39
C GLY A 74 4.71 16.26 -1.85
N HIS A 75 4.47 15.10 -2.45
CA HIS A 75 3.41 14.19 -2.02
C HIS A 75 3.63 13.66 -0.61
N HIS A 76 4.88 13.39 -0.24
CA HIS A 76 5.24 12.91 1.10
C HIS A 76 4.90 13.93 2.18
N GLU A 77 5.12 15.22 1.90
CA GLU A 77 4.78 16.29 2.84
C GLU A 77 3.26 16.41 3.04
N ALA A 78 2.50 16.26 1.95
CA ALA A 78 1.04 16.27 2.03
C ALA A 78 0.48 15.10 2.83
N CYS A 79 1.18 13.96 2.84
CA CYS A 79 0.78 12.76 3.56
C CYS A 79 1.16 12.80 5.05
N ASP A 80 2.19 13.56 5.41
CA ASP A 80 2.71 13.59 6.77
C ASP A 80 1.65 14.08 7.75
N GLY A 81 1.32 13.26 8.74
CA GLY A 81 0.28 13.55 9.71
C GLY A 81 -1.15 13.37 9.20
N SER A 82 -1.32 12.87 8.00
CA SER A 82 -2.64 12.69 7.37
C SER A 82 -3.02 11.22 7.30
N VAL A 83 -4.32 10.98 7.12
CA VAL A 83 -4.82 9.64 6.80
C VAL A 83 -4.70 9.45 5.29
N VAL A 84 -4.13 8.33 4.90
CA VAL A 84 -3.88 7.99 3.50
C VAL A 84 -4.46 6.62 3.19
N ALA A 85 -4.59 6.32 1.91
CA ALA A 85 -4.89 4.98 1.43
C ALA A 85 -3.71 4.48 0.59
N TYR A 86 -3.30 3.24 0.82
CA TYR A 86 -2.28 2.59 0.02
C TYR A 86 -2.80 1.28 -0.52
N GLY A 87 -2.75 1.12 -1.83
CA GLY A 87 -3.27 -0.07 -2.49
C GLY A 87 -2.26 -0.75 -3.38
N ALA A 88 -2.39 -2.07 -3.50
CA ALA A 88 -1.60 -2.88 -4.41
C ALA A 88 -2.46 -4.03 -4.93
N ASP A 89 -2.05 -4.59 -6.06
CA ASP A 89 -2.77 -5.66 -6.73
C ASP A 89 -1.82 -6.50 -7.60
N ASN A 90 -2.34 -7.60 -8.11
CA ASN A 90 -1.61 -8.45 -9.04
C ASN A 90 -2.18 -8.39 -10.46
N CYS A 91 -2.92 -7.34 -10.79
CA CYS A 91 -3.66 -7.28 -12.06
C CYS A 91 -2.74 -7.43 -13.29
N ASN A 92 -1.55 -6.89 -13.25
CA ASN A 92 -0.60 -7.03 -14.37
C ASN A 92 -0.14 -8.47 -14.57
N ASP A 93 0.16 -9.18 -13.49
CA ASP A 93 0.62 -10.56 -13.55
C ASP A 93 -0.49 -11.50 -14.03
N ALA A 94 -1.69 -11.31 -13.48
CA ALA A 94 -2.83 -12.12 -13.85
C ALA A 94 -3.25 -11.90 -15.32
N ALA A 95 -3.08 -10.69 -15.84
CA ALA A 95 -3.39 -10.36 -17.23
C ALA A 95 -2.47 -11.07 -18.22
N SER A 96 -1.31 -11.58 -17.79
CA SER A 96 -0.40 -12.31 -18.65
C SER A 96 -0.80 -13.77 -18.91
N GLY A 97 -1.93 -14.20 -18.40
CA GLY A 97 -2.52 -15.48 -18.77
C GLY A 97 -2.17 -16.67 -17.90
N ASP A 98 -1.61 -16.47 -16.73
CA ASP A 98 -1.24 -17.54 -15.81
C ASP A 98 -2.44 -18.16 -15.07
N GLY A 99 -3.66 -17.75 -15.41
CA GLY A 99 -4.88 -18.37 -14.90
C GLY A 99 -5.13 -18.19 -13.41
N GLY A 100 -4.42 -17.31 -12.76
CA GLY A 100 -4.61 -17.03 -11.33
C GLY A 100 -5.74 -16.05 -11.08
N ASP A 101 -6.21 -16.05 -9.84
CA ASP A 101 -7.20 -15.09 -9.40
C ASP A 101 -6.60 -13.69 -9.32
N LEU A 102 -7.43 -12.69 -9.58
CA LEU A 102 -7.06 -11.31 -9.36
C LEU A 102 -7.32 -10.95 -7.90
N TRP A 103 -6.36 -10.26 -7.29
CA TRP A 103 -6.57 -9.71 -5.96
C TRP A 103 -6.14 -8.25 -5.89
N SER A 104 -6.78 -7.51 -5.01
CA SER A 104 -6.35 -6.19 -4.61
C SER A 104 -6.52 -6.00 -3.12
N VAL A 105 -5.63 -5.23 -2.53
CA VAL A 105 -5.69 -4.87 -1.11
C VAL A 105 -5.51 -3.38 -0.97
N GLN A 106 -6.24 -2.79 -0.04
CA GLN A 106 -6.11 -1.38 0.29
C GLN A 106 -6.05 -1.23 1.79
N PHE A 107 -5.07 -0.44 2.23
CA PHE A 107 -4.83 -0.13 3.63
C PHE A 107 -5.06 1.36 3.84
N THR A 108 -5.84 1.69 4.86
CA THR A 108 -6.13 3.08 5.18
C THR A 108 -5.70 3.35 6.62
N GLY A 109 -4.94 4.41 6.82
CA GLY A 109 -4.47 4.79 8.14
C GLY A 109 -3.59 6.01 8.10
N PRO A 110 -3.12 6.45 9.28
CA PRO A 110 -2.25 7.62 9.37
C PRO A 110 -0.87 7.32 8.79
N ALA A 111 -0.29 8.36 8.19
CA ALA A 111 1.05 8.30 7.64
C ALA A 111 1.94 9.35 8.27
N GLU A 112 3.23 9.06 8.35
CA GLU A 112 4.22 10.05 8.76
C GLU A 112 5.53 9.83 8.03
N ILE A 113 6.28 10.92 7.85
CA ILE A 113 7.62 10.86 7.27
C ILE A 113 8.55 10.16 8.25
N VAL A 114 9.32 9.21 7.74
CA VAL A 114 10.27 8.44 8.55
C VAL A 114 11.63 8.37 7.85
N HIS A 115 12.64 7.98 8.62
CA HIS A 115 13.97 7.71 8.08
C HIS A 115 14.28 6.23 8.33
N PRO A 116 14.30 5.42 7.26
CA PRO A 116 14.54 3.99 7.43
C PRO A 116 15.96 3.71 7.90
N CYS A 117 16.11 2.64 8.68
CA CYS A 117 17.43 2.16 9.06
C CYS A 117 18.11 1.48 7.85
N PRO A 118 19.45 1.24 7.89
CA PRO A 118 20.15 0.61 6.77
C PRO A 118 19.57 -0.74 6.35
N GLU A 119 19.06 -1.51 7.30
CA GLU A 119 18.44 -2.79 7.00
C GLU A 119 17.14 -2.64 6.20
N GLN A 120 16.33 -1.67 6.57
CA GLN A 120 15.11 -1.35 5.84
C GLN A 120 15.42 -0.81 4.43
N GLU A 121 16.45 0.03 4.32
CA GLU A 121 16.89 0.53 3.02
C GLU A 121 17.28 -0.61 2.08
N ARG A 122 17.97 -1.62 2.60
CA ARG A 122 18.33 -2.80 1.81
C ARG A 122 17.10 -3.55 1.30
N LEU A 123 16.05 -3.65 2.10
CA LEU A 123 14.81 -4.32 1.71
C LEU A 123 14.10 -3.61 0.56
N PHE A 124 14.22 -2.30 0.45
CA PHE A 124 13.67 -1.58 -0.70
C PHE A 124 14.37 -1.93 -2.00
N GLY A 125 15.62 -2.33 -1.94
CA GLY A 125 16.41 -2.61 -3.13
C GLY A 125 16.87 -1.35 -3.85
N ALA A 126 17.28 -1.51 -5.11
CA ALA A 126 17.79 -0.40 -5.90
C ALA A 126 16.72 0.66 -6.14
N ALA A 127 17.09 1.92 -5.96
CA ALA A 127 16.22 3.05 -6.25
C ALA A 127 16.23 3.38 -7.74
N PRO A 128 15.14 3.98 -8.27
CA PRO A 128 15.18 4.53 -9.61
C PRO A 128 16.30 5.55 -9.77
N VAL A 129 16.84 5.67 -10.97
CA VAL A 129 17.87 6.67 -11.27
C VAL A 129 17.25 8.05 -11.44
N SER A 130 16.09 8.09 -12.11
CA SER A 130 15.44 9.36 -12.41
C SER A 130 13.91 9.22 -12.44
N VAL A 131 13.25 10.34 -12.31
CA VAL A 131 11.80 10.50 -12.47
C VAL A 131 11.58 11.69 -13.41
N ASN A 132 10.92 11.45 -14.53
CA ASN A 132 10.66 12.51 -15.53
C ASN A 132 11.93 13.31 -15.92
N GLY A 133 13.07 12.60 -16.01
CA GLY A 133 14.33 13.24 -16.38
C GLY A 133 15.08 13.92 -15.22
N GLU A 134 14.49 14.01 -14.04
CA GLU A 134 15.15 14.54 -12.86
C GLU A 134 15.75 13.41 -12.02
N PRO A 135 16.87 13.65 -11.32
CA PRO A 135 17.40 12.65 -10.41
C PRO A 135 16.36 12.24 -9.36
N PHE A 136 16.27 10.94 -9.12
CA PHE A 136 15.37 10.44 -8.09
C PHE A 136 15.90 10.84 -6.70
N ALA A 137 15.06 11.51 -5.92
CA ALA A 137 15.37 11.89 -4.54
C ALA A 137 14.37 11.18 -3.60
N PRO A 138 14.83 10.22 -2.79
CA PRO A 138 13.91 9.42 -2.00
C PRO A 138 13.32 10.18 -0.81
N ALA A 139 12.05 9.94 -0.57
CA ALA A 139 11.36 10.27 0.65
C ALA A 139 10.66 9.01 1.15
N TYR A 140 10.51 8.89 2.45
CA TYR A 140 9.97 7.69 3.07
C TYR A 140 8.80 8.03 3.98
N LEU A 141 7.73 7.23 3.88
CA LEU A 141 6.57 7.32 4.74
C LEU A 141 6.34 5.99 5.42
N ARG A 142 5.81 6.05 6.63
CA ARG A 142 5.25 4.88 7.31
C ARG A 142 3.75 5.04 7.36
N VAL A 143 3.04 4.00 6.94
CA VAL A 143 1.58 3.94 7.05
C VAL A 143 1.22 2.91 8.10
N ASP A 144 0.44 3.31 9.09
CA ASP A 144 -0.12 2.42 10.10
C ASP A 144 -1.50 1.97 9.64
N PRO A 145 -1.67 0.72 9.20
CA PRO A 145 -2.95 0.28 8.66
C PRO A 145 -3.99 0.11 9.77
N HIS A 146 -5.02 0.93 9.73
CA HIS A 146 -6.16 0.85 10.65
C HIS A 146 -7.36 0.16 10.01
N PHE A 147 -7.50 0.27 8.70
CA PHE A 147 -8.56 -0.38 7.94
C PHE A 147 -7.97 -1.12 6.76
N VAL A 148 -8.56 -2.25 6.44
CA VAL A 148 -8.14 -3.09 5.32
C VAL A 148 -9.35 -3.40 4.45
N THR A 149 -9.19 -3.23 3.15
CA THR A 149 -10.14 -3.70 2.15
C THR A 149 -9.43 -4.72 1.27
N GLU A 150 -10.03 -5.87 1.09
CA GLU A 150 -9.48 -6.95 0.28
C GLU A 150 -10.53 -7.40 -0.74
N HIS A 151 -10.12 -7.51 -1.99
CA HIS A 151 -10.97 -8.00 -3.08
C HIS A 151 -10.28 -9.16 -3.77
N THR A 152 -11.03 -10.21 -4.05
CA THR A 152 -10.58 -11.33 -4.86
C THR A 152 -11.58 -11.52 -5.99
N LEU A 153 -11.09 -11.51 -7.22
CA LEU A 153 -11.91 -11.74 -8.42
C LEU A 153 -11.51 -13.09 -9.01
N ASN A 154 -12.49 -13.95 -9.11
CA ASN A 154 -12.32 -15.30 -9.64
C ASN A 154 -12.95 -15.38 -11.02
N PHE A 155 -12.26 -15.96 -11.99
CA PHE A 155 -12.73 -16.11 -13.35
C PHE A 155 -12.82 -17.57 -13.76
#